data_85cd8cd94750db76ad7aaf511dfc7bd3
#
_entry.id   85cd8cd94750db76ad7aaf511dfc7bd3
#
_cell.length_a   1.000
_cell.length_b   1.000
_cell.length_c   1.000
_cell.angle_alpha   90.00
_cell.angle_beta   90.00
_cell.angle_gamma   90.00
#
_symmetry.space_group_name_H-M   'P 1'
#
loop_
_entity.id
_entity.type
_entity.pdbx_description
1 polymer ?
#
loop_
_entity_poly.entity_id
_entity_poly.type
_entity_poly.pdbx_seq_one_letter_code
_entity_poly.pdbx_strand_id
1 'polypeptide(L)'
;MKLKTIKVFIITFLLILSPGFFEACNRVGDPEADLHIARDRTEMSDLDEIREKGRLVVAADYNSTSYFIYRGQPMGYQYQMLQELAKYLDLRLDIQVSNDIDQTFNQLNTGDIDLIAINLTVTGDRKKKVAFTYPHSQTRQVLVQRMPENYKRLNPRQVEDSLVRNQLDLSGKTVYVQKGSVYAERLKTLSNEIGSEINIIQVPVESEQLVQMVARGEIEFTVADENVAMVNKTYFPVIDIGTAISFPQNLAWAVRKDSDELKDEIDAWLQDFRRTSRYAVIYNKYFRNQHTVNMVSSDYY
;
A
#
# COMPACT_ATOMS: atom_id res chain seq x y z
N MET A 1 -39.05 -36.43 -57.46
CA MET A 1 -38.97 -36.39 -58.95
C MET A 1 -37.67 -35.73 -59.36
N LYS A 2 -36.89 -36.50 -60.12
CA LYS A 2 -35.59 -36.12 -60.79
C LYS A 2 -34.32 -36.13 -59.97
N LEU A 3 -33.70 -37.32 -59.99
CA LEU A 3 -32.24 -37.57 -59.94
C LEU A 3 -31.48 -36.72 -60.98
N LYS A 4 -30.31 -36.22 -60.62
CA LYS A 4 -29.22 -36.00 -61.58
C LYS A 4 -27.88 -36.42 -60.99
N THR A 5 -27.41 -37.49 -61.57
CA THR A 5 -26.11 -38.11 -61.52
C THR A 5 -25.03 -37.16 -62.05
N ILE A 6 -23.88 -37.03 -61.37
CA ILE A 6 -22.68 -36.46 -61.98
C ILE A 6 -21.45 -37.33 -61.62
N LYS A 7 -20.82 -37.70 -62.64
CA LYS A 7 -19.74 -38.61 -62.92
C LYS A 7 -18.45 -38.42 -62.08
N VAL A 8 -17.91 -39.57 -61.70
CA VAL A 8 -16.56 -39.82 -61.24
C VAL A 8 -15.60 -39.54 -62.40
N PHE A 9 -14.58 -38.67 -62.13
CA PHE A 9 -13.36 -38.61 -62.98
C PHE A 9 -12.21 -39.09 -62.14
N ILE A 10 -11.75 -40.30 -62.47
CA ILE A 10 -10.47 -40.86 -61.99
C ILE A 10 -9.41 -40.33 -62.89
N ILE A 11 -8.49 -39.55 -62.33
CA ILE A 11 -7.22 -39.19 -62.98
C ILE A 11 -6.11 -39.85 -62.17
N THR A 12 -5.59 -40.92 -62.76
CA THR A 12 -4.38 -41.63 -62.35
C THR A 12 -3.21 -40.72 -62.68
N PHE A 13 -2.42 -40.27 -61.65
CA PHE A 13 -1.15 -39.60 -61.89
C PHE A 13 -0.01 -40.40 -61.29
N LEU A 14 0.91 -40.69 -62.17
CA LEU A 14 2.08 -41.57 -62.05
C LEU A 14 3.02 -41.14 -60.94
N LEU A 15 3.49 -42.10 -60.16
CA LEU A 15 4.62 -41.99 -59.25
C LEU A 15 5.91 -41.69 -60.06
N ILE A 16 6.57 -40.59 -59.68
CA ILE A 16 8.01 -40.42 -59.89
C ILE A 16 8.66 -40.35 -58.53
N LEU A 17 9.31 -41.45 -58.13
CA LEU A 17 10.23 -41.50 -56.97
C LEU A 17 11.48 -40.69 -57.29
N SER A 18 11.70 -39.60 -56.58
CA SER A 18 13.04 -39.04 -56.41
C SER A 18 13.42 -39.14 -54.94
N PRO A 19 14.58 -39.73 -54.57
CA PRO A 19 15.05 -39.70 -53.21
C PRO A 19 15.69 -38.35 -52.95
N GLY A 20 14.88 -37.38 -52.53
CA GLY A 20 15.39 -36.13 -51.98
C GLY A 20 15.78 -36.33 -50.53
N PHE A 21 17.03 -36.17 -50.23
CA PHE A 21 17.63 -36.08 -48.92
C PHE A 21 16.86 -35.05 -48.09
N PHE A 22 16.07 -35.51 -47.11
CA PHE A 22 15.66 -34.69 -45.99
C PHE A 22 16.78 -34.75 -44.93
N GLU A 23 17.75 -33.85 -45.03
CA GLU A 23 18.56 -33.47 -43.88
C GLU A 23 17.61 -32.74 -42.90
N ALA A 24 17.00 -33.49 -42.01
CA ALA A 24 16.44 -32.95 -40.81
C ALA A 24 17.59 -32.43 -39.95
N CYS A 25 17.85 -31.11 -40.00
CA CYS A 25 18.61 -30.43 -38.96
C CYS A 25 17.91 -30.61 -37.61
N ASN A 26 18.17 -31.73 -36.96
CA ASN A 26 18.04 -31.84 -35.52
C ASN A 26 19.07 -30.86 -34.92
N ARG A 27 18.69 -29.62 -34.72
CA ARG A 27 19.34 -28.80 -33.72
C ARG A 27 18.95 -29.38 -32.36
N VAL A 28 19.71 -30.40 -31.96
CA VAL A 28 19.82 -30.73 -30.55
C VAL A 28 20.38 -29.45 -29.92
N GLY A 29 19.54 -28.72 -29.19
CA GLY A 29 19.99 -27.59 -28.38
C GLY A 29 21.13 -28.11 -27.50
N ASP A 30 22.20 -27.37 -27.46
CA ASP A 30 23.35 -27.70 -26.64
C ASP A 30 22.90 -27.77 -25.17
N PRO A 31 22.94 -28.95 -24.52
CA PRO A 31 22.49 -29.10 -23.14
C PRO A 31 23.29 -28.21 -22.15
N GLU A 32 24.52 -27.84 -22.54
CA GLU A 32 25.34 -26.91 -21.77
C GLU A 32 24.84 -25.45 -21.91
N ALA A 33 24.37 -25.07 -23.11
CA ALA A 33 23.80 -23.72 -23.31
C ALA A 33 22.51 -23.55 -22.54
N ASP A 34 21.62 -24.56 -22.49
CA ASP A 34 20.40 -24.54 -21.68
C ASP A 34 20.72 -24.59 -20.19
N LEU A 35 21.80 -25.27 -19.81
CA LEU A 35 22.24 -25.30 -18.39
C LEU A 35 22.86 -23.96 -17.95
N HIS A 36 23.57 -23.27 -18.83
CA HIS A 36 24.10 -21.93 -18.57
C HIS A 36 22.98 -20.89 -18.48
N ILE A 37 21.96 -20.94 -19.34
CA ILE A 37 20.80 -20.06 -19.31
C ILE A 37 19.97 -20.33 -18.04
N ALA A 38 19.84 -21.60 -17.62
CA ALA A 38 19.14 -21.96 -16.38
C ALA A 38 19.95 -21.58 -15.13
N ARG A 39 21.28 -21.66 -15.15
CA ARG A 39 22.14 -21.20 -14.06
C ARG A 39 22.14 -19.68 -13.94
N ASP A 40 22.19 -18.93 -15.06
CA ASP A 40 22.12 -17.47 -15.06
C ASP A 40 20.78 -16.96 -14.46
N ARG A 41 19.68 -17.66 -14.74
CA ARG A 41 18.37 -17.31 -14.11
C ARG A 41 18.26 -17.62 -12.63
N THR A 42 19.04 -18.57 -12.11
CA THR A 42 19.06 -18.91 -10.66
C THR A 42 19.99 -18.01 -9.85
N GLU A 43 20.81 -17.19 -10.49
CA GLU A 43 21.75 -16.26 -9.86
C GLU A 43 21.32 -14.78 -9.99
N MET A 44 20.26 -14.50 -10.76
CA MET A 44 19.78 -13.14 -10.95
C MET A 44 18.99 -12.68 -9.73
N SER A 45 19.37 -11.54 -9.18
CA SER A 45 18.64 -10.94 -8.07
C SER A 45 17.28 -10.42 -8.53
N ASP A 46 16.33 -10.27 -7.59
CA ASP A 46 15.03 -9.69 -7.91
C ASP A 46 15.15 -8.22 -8.38
N LEU A 47 16.14 -7.47 -7.92
CA LEU A 47 16.44 -6.12 -8.41
C LEU A 47 16.85 -6.14 -9.90
N ASP A 48 17.66 -7.10 -10.32
CA ASP A 48 18.04 -7.25 -11.71
C ASP A 48 16.85 -7.65 -12.59
N GLU A 49 15.97 -8.53 -12.11
CA GLU A 49 14.73 -8.85 -12.81
C GLU A 49 13.82 -7.62 -12.96
N ILE A 50 13.71 -6.76 -11.94
CA ILE A 50 12.95 -5.52 -11.98
C ILE A 50 13.55 -4.56 -13.00
N ARG A 51 14.89 -4.46 -13.04
CA ARG A 51 15.63 -3.65 -14.02
C ARG A 51 15.42 -4.13 -15.45
N GLU A 52 15.44 -5.45 -15.68
CA GLU A 52 15.13 -6.02 -17.00
C GLU A 52 13.68 -5.76 -17.44
N LYS A 53 12.71 -5.83 -16.50
CA LYS A 53 11.31 -5.47 -16.75
C LYS A 53 11.13 -3.97 -16.99
N GLY A 54 12.09 -3.14 -16.61
CA GLY A 54 12.09 -1.68 -16.76
C GLY A 54 10.99 -0.98 -15.98
N ARG A 55 10.42 -1.63 -14.95
CA ARG A 55 9.34 -1.09 -14.14
C ARG A 55 9.39 -1.62 -12.70
N LEU A 56 9.03 -0.74 -11.77
CA LEU A 56 8.81 -1.06 -10.37
C LEU A 56 7.31 -1.10 -10.10
N VAL A 57 6.77 -2.27 -9.73
CA VAL A 57 5.35 -2.47 -9.42
C VAL A 57 5.12 -2.29 -7.93
N VAL A 58 4.30 -1.32 -7.56
CA VAL A 58 4.15 -0.88 -6.17
C VAL A 58 2.70 -0.90 -5.74
N ALA A 59 2.41 -1.52 -4.60
CA ALA A 59 1.10 -1.36 -3.96
C ALA A 59 1.07 -0.08 -3.13
N ALA A 60 0.05 0.76 -3.35
CA ALA A 60 -0.23 1.95 -2.57
C ALA A 60 -1.70 1.98 -2.13
N ASP A 61 -1.97 2.55 -0.95
CA ASP A 61 -3.32 2.78 -0.43
C ASP A 61 -3.92 4.07 -1.01
N TYR A 62 -5.22 4.04 -1.32
CA TYR A 62 -5.93 5.19 -1.85
C TYR A 62 -6.54 6.00 -0.70
N ASN A 63 -5.89 7.11 -0.36
CA ASN A 63 -6.35 8.06 0.67
C ASN A 63 -5.73 9.44 0.44
N SER A 64 -6.18 10.45 1.20
CA SER A 64 -5.79 11.86 1.05
C SER A 64 -4.31 12.17 1.31
N THR A 65 -3.54 11.24 1.83
CA THR A 65 -2.11 11.43 2.12
C THR A 65 -1.20 10.58 1.26
N SER A 66 -1.56 9.32 0.99
CA SER A 66 -0.68 8.35 0.33
C SER A 66 -0.69 8.47 -1.19
N TYR A 67 -1.84 8.19 -1.79
CA TYR A 67 -2.07 8.28 -3.23
C TYR A 67 -3.53 8.65 -3.50
N PHE A 68 -3.77 9.65 -4.33
CA PHE A 68 -5.10 10.09 -4.76
C PHE A 68 -5.03 10.81 -6.10
N ILE A 69 -6.18 10.95 -6.77
CA ILE A 69 -6.29 11.71 -8.02
C ILE A 69 -6.92 13.08 -7.72
N TYR A 70 -6.22 14.14 -8.07
CA TYR A 70 -6.72 15.51 -7.97
C TYR A 70 -6.71 16.17 -9.36
N ARG A 71 -7.87 16.61 -9.85
CA ARG A 71 -8.03 17.20 -11.20
C ARG A 71 -7.39 16.37 -12.31
N GLY A 72 -7.56 15.04 -12.24
CA GLY A 72 -6.99 14.10 -13.21
C GLY A 72 -5.48 13.87 -13.07
N GLN A 73 -4.83 14.43 -12.05
CA GLN A 73 -3.40 14.24 -11.79
C GLN A 73 -3.19 13.41 -10.53
N PRO A 74 -2.30 12.39 -10.57
CA PRO A 74 -1.94 11.62 -9.39
C PRO A 74 -1.12 12.47 -8.42
N MET A 75 -1.50 12.40 -7.15
CA MET A 75 -0.87 13.12 -6.04
C MET A 75 -0.76 12.21 -4.81
N GLY A 76 -0.07 12.67 -3.79
CA GLY A 76 0.10 11.99 -2.51
C GLY A 76 1.56 11.99 -2.06
N TYR A 77 1.76 11.86 -0.75
CA TYR A 77 3.10 11.80 -0.18
C TYR A 77 3.85 10.54 -0.67
N GLN A 78 3.22 9.37 -0.52
CA GLN A 78 3.83 8.11 -0.98
C GLN A 78 4.08 8.16 -2.49
N TYR A 79 3.10 8.64 -3.27
CA TYR A 79 3.26 8.77 -4.71
C TYR A 79 4.48 9.62 -5.10
N GLN A 80 4.65 10.80 -4.49
CA GLN A 80 5.79 11.66 -4.82
C GLN A 80 7.13 11.06 -4.37
N MET A 81 7.17 10.39 -3.23
CA MET A 81 8.34 9.64 -2.79
C MET A 81 8.70 8.53 -3.77
N LEU A 82 7.71 7.76 -4.23
CA LEU A 82 7.88 6.67 -5.21
C LEU A 82 8.32 7.19 -6.59
N GLN A 83 7.85 8.35 -7.02
CA GLN A 83 8.33 8.97 -8.26
C GLN A 83 9.84 9.31 -8.18
N GLU A 84 10.30 9.84 -7.04
CA GLU A 84 11.72 10.13 -6.84
C GLU A 84 12.55 8.84 -6.74
N LEU A 85 12.04 7.77 -6.10
CA LEU A 85 12.69 6.46 -6.07
C LEU A 85 12.78 5.84 -7.46
N ALA A 86 11.68 5.80 -8.21
CA ALA A 86 11.65 5.22 -9.56
C ALA A 86 12.60 5.95 -10.51
N LYS A 87 12.68 7.29 -10.37
CA LYS A 87 13.67 8.10 -11.10
C LYS A 87 15.11 7.77 -10.71
N TYR A 88 15.38 7.52 -9.43
CA TYR A 88 16.70 7.13 -8.95
C TYR A 88 17.11 5.76 -9.50
N LEU A 89 16.17 4.80 -9.55
CA LEU A 89 16.40 3.44 -10.06
C LEU A 89 16.39 3.36 -11.58
N ASP A 90 16.06 4.45 -12.30
CA ASP A 90 15.82 4.49 -13.76
C ASP A 90 14.72 3.52 -14.22
N LEU A 91 13.63 3.43 -13.45
CA LEU A 91 12.51 2.54 -13.68
C LEU A 91 11.21 3.31 -13.90
N ARG A 92 10.29 2.72 -14.67
CA ARG A 92 8.91 3.21 -14.72
C ARG A 92 8.16 2.80 -13.47
N LEU A 93 7.45 3.73 -12.84
CA LEU A 93 6.59 3.46 -11.70
C LEU A 93 5.23 2.93 -12.18
N ASP A 94 4.83 1.77 -11.66
CA ASP A 94 3.54 1.12 -11.90
C ASP A 94 2.82 0.95 -10.55
N ILE A 95 1.73 1.71 -10.33
CA ILE A 95 1.03 1.72 -9.04
C ILE A 95 -0.23 0.85 -9.11
N GLN A 96 -0.31 -0.13 -8.22
CA GLN A 96 -1.50 -0.91 -7.94
C GLN A 96 -2.14 -0.41 -6.65
N VAL A 97 -3.39 0.03 -6.74
CA VAL A 97 -4.13 0.47 -5.55
C VAL A 97 -4.69 -0.73 -4.81
N SER A 98 -4.39 -0.83 -3.52
CA SER A 98 -4.93 -1.87 -2.65
C SER A 98 -5.18 -1.31 -1.24
N ASN A 99 -6.41 -1.49 -0.74
CA ASN A 99 -6.78 -1.17 0.64
C ASN A 99 -6.95 -2.44 1.50
N ASP A 100 -6.72 -3.62 0.93
CA ASP A 100 -6.67 -4.90 1.66
C ASP A 100 -5.22 -5.25 2.00
N ILE A 101 -4.86 -5.05 3.27
CA ILE A 101 -3.50 -5.25 3.77
C ILE A 101 -3.06 -6.71 3.63
N ASP A 102 -3.94 -7.68 3.92
CA ASP A 102 -3.61 -9.10 3.84
C ASP A 102 -3.41 -9.55 2.38
N GLN A 103 -4.25 -9.08 1.47
CA GLN A 103 -4.08 -9.33 0.04
C GLN A 103 -2.77 -8.73 -0.47
N THR A 104 -2.42 -7.52 -0.03
CA THR A 104 -1.18 -6.84 -0.43
C THR A 104 0.07 -7.63 -0.01
N PHE A 105 0.08 -8.21 1.19
CA PHE A 105 1.16 -9.11 1.61
C PHE A 105 1.27 -10.37 0.75
N ASN A 106 0.13 -10.94 0.35
CA ASN A 106 0.12 -12.11 -0.54
C ASN A 106 0.68 -11.75 -1.93
N GLN A 107 0.25 -10.63 -2.52
CA GLN A 107 0.75 -10.15 -3.83
C GLN A 107 2.26 -9.88 -3.80
N LEU A 108 2.80 -9.34 -2.70
CA LEU A 108 4.23 -9.17 -2.54
C LEU A 108 4.96 -10.53 -2.55
N ASN A 109 4.47 -11.49 -1.77
CA ASN A 109 5.11 -12.80 -1.63
C ASN A 109 5.01 -13.65 -2.91
N THR A 110 3.97 -13.44 -3.75
CA THR A 110 3.83 -14.11 -5.06
C THR A 110 4.61 -13.42 -6.18
N GLY A 111 5.18 -12.22 -5.93
CA GLY A 111 5.91 -11.45 -6.94
C GLY A 111 5.01 -10.66 -7.91
N ASP A 112 3.70 -10.54 -7.62
CA ASP A 112 2.78 -9.71 -8.38
C ASP A 112 3.08 -8.21 -8.22
N ILE A 113 3.67 -7.85 -7.07
CA ILE A 113 4.21 -6.52 -6.77
C ILE A 113 5.63 -6.66 -6.20
N ASP A 114 6.43 -5.62 -6.36
CA ASP A 114 7.82 -5.58 -5.92
C ASP A 114 7.98 -4.86 -4.56
N LEU A 115 7.09 -3.91 -4.28
CA LEU A 115 7.17 -3.02 -3.12
C LEU A 115 5.77 -2.72 -2.55
N ILE A 116 5.65 -2.76 -1.24
CA ILE A 116 4.48 -2.23 -0.52
C ILE A 116 4.83 -0.83 -0.02
N ALA A 117 4.15 0.18 -0.54
CA ALA A 117 4.32 1.58 -0.15
C ALA A 117 3.03 2.18 0.42
N ILE A 118 2.43 1.47 1.35
CA ILE A 118 1.35 1.96 2.21
C ILE A 118 1.92 2.41 3.56
N ASN A 119 1.10 3.04 4.41
CA ASN A 119 1.53 3.45 5.76
C ASN A 119 1.67 2.23 6.68
N LEU A 120 2.72 1.41 6.46
CA LEU A 120 2.96 0.21 7.27
C LEU A 120 3.76 0.54 8.53
N THR A 121 3.13 0.36 9.68
CA THR A 121 3.86 0.31 10.96
C THR A 121 4.76 -0.92 11.01
N VAL A 122 6.01 -0.70 11.38
CA VAL A 122 7.00 -1.77 11.58
C VAL A 122 6.68 -2.52 12.88
N THR A 123 6.26 -3.78 12.76
CA THR A 123 5.98 -4.66 13.91
C THR A 123 6.76 -5.97 13.83
N GLY A 124 6.94 -6.64 14.98
CA GLY A 124 7.62 -7.94 15.04
C GLY A 124 6.93 -9.00 14.18
N ASP A 125 5.60 -9.03 14.15
CA ASP A 125 4.87 -10.04 13.37
C ASP A 125 4.93 -9.79 11.87
N ARG A 126 4.90 -8.53 11.44
CA ARG A 126 5.10 -8.18 10.04
C ARG A 126 6.53 -8.46 9.56
N LYS A 127 7.54 -8.26 10.41
CA LYS A 127 8.95 -8.63 10.13
C LYS A 127 9.14 -10.13 9.88
N LYS A 128 8.26 -10.99 10.35
CA LYS A 128 8.29 -12.43 10.04
C LYS A 128 7.89 -12.72 8.61
N LYS A 129 7.07 -11.85 8.00
CA LYS A 129 6.45 -12.03 6.67
C LYS A 129 7.20 -11.29 5.57
N VAL A 130 7.78 -10.12 5.86
CA VAL A 130 8.41 -9.21 4.90
C VAL A 130 9.68 -8.58 5.46
N ALA A 131 10.54 -8.05 4.59
CA ALA A 131 11.65 -7.18 4.96
C ALA A 131 11.21 -5.71 4.87
N PHE A 132 11.48 -4.94 5.93
CA PHE A 132 11.19 -3.51 5.95
C PHE A 132 12.40 -2.70 5.51
N THR A 133 12.14 -1.66 4.73
CA THR A 133 13.14 -0.65 4.37
C THR A 133 13.49 0.24 5.56
N TYR A 134 14.49 1.10 5.37
CA TYR A 134 14.72 2.21 6.29
C TYR A 134 13.42 3.03 6.45
N PRO A 135 13.07 3.45 7.68
CA PRO A 135 11.81 4.16 7.90
C PRO A 135 11.76 5.49 7.15
N HIS A 136 10.72 5.67 6.35
CA HIS A 136 10.52 6.95 5.64
C HIS A 136 9.90 8.04 6.53
N SER A 137 9.16 7.66 7.59
CA SER A 137 8.52 8.59 8.54
C SER A 137 8.24 7.91 9.88
N GLN A 138 7.73 8.70 10.83
CA GLN A 138 7.19 8.22 12.10
C GLN A 138 5.80 8.80 12.32
N THR A 139 4.95 8.03 12.97
CA THR A 139 3.63 8.45 13.44
C THR A 139 3.30 7.78 14.76
N ARG A 140 2.27 8.26 15.45
CA ARG A 140 1.62 7.54 16.55
C ARG A 140 0.16 7.31 16.20
N GLN A 141 -0.45 6.33 16.83
CA GLN A 141 -1.87 6.07 16.70
C GLN A 141 -2.63 6.99 17.66
N VAL A 142 -3.72 7.58 17.18
CA VAL A 142 -4.57 8.46 17.96
C VAL A 142 -6.01 7.98 17.91
N LEU A 143 -6.73 8.18 19.00
CA LEU A 143 -8.17 8.05 19.03
C LEU A 143 -8.79 9.19 18.24
N VAL A 144 -9.68 8.86 17.33
CA VAL A 144 -10.52 9.83 16.64
C VAL A 144 -11.92 9.74 17.23
N GLN A 145 -12.41 10.85 17.73
CA GLN A 145 -13.72 10.99 18.36
C GLN A 145 -14.37 12.29 17.93
N ARG A 146 -15.68 12.38 18.07
CA ARG A 146 -16.39 13.61 17.71
C ARG A 146 -16.38 14.61 18.86
N MET A 147 -16.22 15.89 18.54
CA MET A 147 -16.47 16.98 19.48
C MET A 147 -17.93 16.95 19.96
N PRO A 148 -18.21 17.36 21.21
CA PRO A 148 -19.58 17.40 21.73
C PRO A 148 -20.48 18.31 20.90
N GLU A 149 -21.77 18.03 20.89
CA GLU A 149 -22.73 18.93 20.26
C GLU A 149 -22.59 20.34 20.82
N ASN A 150 -22.71 21.34 19.95
CA ASN A 150 -22.55 22.74 20.34
C ASN A 150 -21.17 23.12 20.92
N TYR A 151 -20.12 22.35 20.68
CA TYR A 151 -18.75 22.60 21.20
C TYR A 151 -18.29 24.05 21.04
N LYS A 152 -18.76 24.76 20.00
CA LYS A 152 -18.44 26.17 19.75
C LYS A 152 -19.07 27.13 20.79
N ARG A 153 -20.07 26.66 21.54
CA ARG A 153 -20.77 27.42 22.60
C ARG A 153 -20.33 27.00 24.00
N LEU A 154 -19.64 25.88 24.12
CA LEU A 154 -19.11 25.37 25.38
C LEU A 154 -17.80 26.07 25.71
N ASN A 155 -17.50 26.18 27.00
CA ASN A 155 -16.19 26.63 27.43
C ASN A 155 -15.17 25.49 27.24
N PRO A 156 -13.86 25.80 27.12
CA PRO A 156 -12.82 24.78 26.85
C PRO A 156 -12.86 23.60 27.85
N ARG A 157 -13.14 23.84 29.12
CA ARG A 157 -13.16 22.76 30.11
C ARG A 157 -14.36 21.82 29.91
N GLN A 158 -15.52 22.34 29.56
CA GLN A 158 -16.69 21.51 29.25
C GLN A 158 -16.45 20.63 28.00
N VAL A 159 -15.71 21.15 26.99
CA VAL A 159 -15.31 20.35 25.83
C VAL A 159 -14.36 19.25 26.28
N GLU A 160 -13.31 19.59 27.05
CA GLU A 160 -12.32 18.60 27.52
C GLU A 160 -12.98 17.50 28.37
N ASP A 161 -13.88 17.86 29.28
CA ASP A 161 -14.57 16.93 30.20
C ASP A 161 -15.51 15.96 29.42
N SER A 162 -15.91 16.30 28.20
CA SER A 162 -16.78 15.46 27.35
C SER A 162 -15.99 14.50 26.42
N LEU A 163 -14.67 14.65 26.34
CA LEU A 163 -13.82 13.86 25.46
C LEU A 163 -13.06 12.79 26.23
N VAL A 164 -12.85 11.64 25.60
CA VAL A 164 -11.95 10.62 26.13
C VAL A 164 -10.52 11.16 26.08
N ARG A 165 -9.93 11.40 27.23
CA ARG A 165 -8.54 11.87 27.39
C ARG A 165 -7.64 10.81 28.01
N ASN A 166 -8.22 9.94 28.82
CA ASN A 166 -7.51 8.84 29.43
C ASN A 166 -7.86 7.53 28.67
N GLN A 167 -6.85 6.74 28.35
CA GLN A 167 -7.05 5.43 27.71
C GLN A 167 -7.92 4.49 28.56
N LEU A 168 -7.93 4.65 29.90
CA LEU A 168 -8.81 3.88 30.81
C LEU A 168 -10.30 4.10 30.51
N ASP A 169 -10.68 5.26 30.00
CA ASP A 169 -12.07 5.60 29.69
C ASP A 169 -12.59 4.90 28.42
N LEU A 170 -11.73 4.14 27.72
CA LEU A 170 -12.13 3.26 26.63
C LEU A 170 -12.76 1.94 27.11
N SER A 171 -12.74 1.67 28.41
CA SER A 171 -13.42 0.51 29.02
C SER A 171 -14.89 0.44 28.59
N GLY A 172 -15.30 -0.69 28.01
CA GLY A 172 -16.65 -0.94 27.50
C GLY A 172 -17.05 -0.15 26.24
N LYS A 173 -16.17 0.70 25.71
CA LYS A 173 -16.43 1.45 24.48
C LYS A 173 -16.24 0.60 23.25
N THR A 174 -16.98 0.92 22.17
CA THR A 174 -16.85 0.28 20.87
C THR A 174 -15.97 1.14 19.97
N VAL A 175 -14.87 0.53 19.46
CA VAL A 175 -13.91 1.18 18.57
C VAL A 175 -13.86 0.42 17.25
N TYR A 176 -14.17 1.10 16.16
CA TYR A 176 -14.08 0.54 14.80
C TYR A 176 -12.68 0.74 14.25
N VAL A 177 -12.12 -0.28 13.62
CA VAL A 177 -10.79 -0.21 13.01
C VAL A 177 -10.74 -0.96 11.68
N GLN A 178 -9.87 -0.54 10.81
CA GLN A 178 -9.61 -1.22 9.54
C GLN A 178 -9.11 -2.64 9.79
N LYS A 179 -9.69 -3.62 9.09
CA LYS A 179 -9.27 -5.01 9.14
C LYS A 179 -7.81 -5.15 8.67
N GLY A 180 -7.03 -5.99 9.37
CA GLY A 180 -5.61 -6.22 9.08
C GLY A 180 -4.68 -5.09 9.52
N SER A 181 -5.22 -3.97 10.05
CA SER A 181 -4.40 -2.89 10.62
C SER A 181 -3.81 -3.28 11.98
N VAL A 182 -2.73 -2.60 12.37
CA VAL A 182 -2.12 -2.76 13.70
C VAL A 182 -2.96 -2.14 14.83
N TYR A 183 -4.02 -1.40 14.49
CA TYR A 183 -4.87 -0.73 15.48
C TYR A 183 -5.63 -1.73 16.34
N ALA A 184 -6.14 -2.81 15.73
CA ALA A 184 -6.83 -3.87 16.45
C ALA A 184 -5.93 -4.52 17.51
N GLU A 185 -4.69 -4.87 17.14
CA GLU A 185 -3.71 -5.46 18.06
C GLU A 185 -3.31 -4.49 19.18
N ARG A 186 -3.14 -3.20 18.85
CA ARG A 186 -2.84 -2.18 19.87
C ARG A 186 -3.99 -2.02 20.86
N LEU A 187 -5.23 -1.94 20.39
CA LEU A 187 -6.42 -1.84 21.26
C LEU A 187 -6.59 -3.09 22.12
N LYS A 188 -6.32 -4.29 21.59
CA LYS A 188 -6.34 -5.53 22.34
C LYS A 188 -5.28 -5.55 23.45
N THR A 189 -4.07 -5.10 23.14
CA THR A 189 -3.00 -4.94 24.13
C THR A 189 -3.44 -3.92 25.20
N LEU A 190 -3.99 -2.80 24.79
CA LEU A 190 -4.49 -1.77 25.70
C LEU A 190 -5.61 -2.30 26.61
N SER A 191 -6.57 -3.07 26.06
CA SER A 191 -7.63 -3.74 26.81
C SER A 191 -7.05 -4.61 27.94
N ASN A 192 -5.99 -5.35 27.66
CA ASN A 192 -5.27 -6.16 28.67
C ASN A 192 -4.54 -5.27 29.69
N GLU A 193 -3.89 -4.17 29.25
CA GLU A 193 -3.17 -3.23 30.10
C GLU A 193 -4.10 -2.54 31.10
N ILE A 194 -5.30 -2.14 30.66
CA ILE A 194 -6.29 -1.48 31.53
C ILE A 194 -7.12 -2.46 32.39
N GLY A 195 -7.01 -3.77 32.11
CA GLY A 195 -7.76 -4.82 32.80
C GLY A 195 -9.27 -4.78 32.54
N SER A 196 -9.68 -4.22 31.40
CA SER A 196 -11.09 -4.08 31.01
C SER A 196 -11.27 -4.20 29.51
N GLU A 197 -12.43 -4.73 29.09
CA GLU A 197 -12.72 -4.99 27.68
C GLU A 197 -12.98 -3.69 26.89
N ILE A 198 -12.34 -3.60 25.70
CA ILE A 198 -12.67 -2.65 24.64
C ILE A 198 -13.32 -3.43 23.52
N ASN A 199 -14.52 -3.05 23.08
CA ASN A 199 -15.20 -3.71 21.97
C ASN A 199 -14.56 -3.29 20.64
N ILE A 200 -13.74 -4.17 20.06
CA ILE A 200 -13.00 -3.89 18.82
C ILE A 200 -13.73 -4.49 17.63
N ILE A 201 -14.22 -3.63 16.74
CA ILE A 201 -14.91 -4.05 15.51
C ILE A 201 -13.99 -3.80 14.31
N GLN A 202 -13.51 -4.88 13.70
CA GLN A 202 -12.72 -4.81 12.48
C GLN A 202 -13.63 -4.83 11.24
N VAL A 203 -13.48 -3.82 10.38
CA VAL A 203 -14.28 -3.67 9.15
C VAL A 203 -13.37 -3.56 7.92
N PRO A 204 -13.82 -4.05 6.75
CA PRO A 204 -13.05 -3.96 5.49
C PRO A 204 -13.19 -2.55 4.87
N VAL A 205 -12.97 -1.53 5.69
CA VAL A 205 -13.06 -0.12 5.33
C VAL A 205 -11.74 0.53 5.69
N GLU A 206 -11.25 1.38 4.82
CA GLU A 206 -10.00 2.11 4.99
C GLU A 206 -10.09 3.08 6.18
N SER A 207 -8.98 3.30 6.90
CA SER A 207 -8.99 4.04 8.16
C SER A 207 -9.44 5.50 8.00
N GLU A 208 -9.15 6.14 6.86
CA GLU A 208 -9.63 7.50 6.57
C GLU A 208 -11.16 7.57 6.44
N GLN A 209 -11.78 6.57 5.83
CA GLN A 209 -13.24 6.49 5.73
C GLN A 209 -13.87 6.31 7.13
N LEU A 210 -13.22 5.57 8.03
CA LEU A 210 -13.68 5.46 9.42
C LEU A 210 -13.58 6.80 10.16
N VAL A 211 -12.53 7.60 9.91
CA VAL A 211 -12.44 8.98 10.43
C VAL A 211 -13.61 9.83 9.95
N GLN A 212 -13.99 9.71 8.69
CA GLN A 212 -15.15 10.43 8.13
C GLN A 212 -16.48 9.94 8.74
N MET A 213 -16.64 8.65 9.01
CA MET A 213 -17.81 8.10 9.69
C MET A 213 -17.94 8.66 11.12
N VAL A 214 -16.82 8.82 11.85
CA VAL A 214 -16.82 9.54 13.14
C VAL A 214 -17.27 10.98 12.94
N ALA A 215 -16.73 11.69 11.95
CA ALA A 215 -17.10 13.08 11.69
C ALA A 215 -18.60 13.26 11.38
N ARG A 216 -19.22 12.29 10.69
CA ARG A 216 -20.65 12.26 10.41
C ARG A 216 -21.52 11.77 11.59
N GLY A 217 -20.89 11.21 12.64
CA GLY A 217 -21.58 10.64 13.80
C GLY A 217 -22.19 9.25 13.57
N GLU A 218 -21.73 8.55 12.54
CA GLU A 218 -22.16 7.18 12.23
C GLU A 218 -21.53 6.15 13.18
N ILE A 219 -20.31 6.43 13.64
CA ILE A 219 -19.60 5.66 14.66
C ILE A 219 -19.02 6.63 15.70
N GLU A 220 -18.85 6.16 16.95
CA GLU A 220 -18.36 7.01 18.05
C GLU A 220 -16.84 7.15 18.04
N PHE A 221 -16.11 6.05 17.81
CA PHE A 221 -14.66 6.01 17.89
C PHE A 221 -14.03 5.21 16.75
N THR A 222 -12.89 5.72 16.27
CA THR A 222 -11.93 4.95 15.48
C THR A 222 -10.49 5.27 15.92
N VAL A 223 -9.54 4.50 15.42
CA VAL A 223 -8.11 4.77 15.59
C VAL A 223 -7.50 4.96 14.22
N ALA A 224 -6.67 5.98 14.09
CA ALA A 224 -5.92 6.26 12.87
C ALA A 224 -4.50 6.74 13.20
N ASP A 225 -3.62 6.73 12.22
CA ASP A 225 -2.33 7.40 12.32
C ASP A 225 -2.52 8.91 12.47
N GLU A 226 -1.76 9.54 13.37
CA GLU A 226 -1.91 10.96 13.71
C GLU A 226 -1.80 11.88 12.48
N ASN A 227 -0.87 11.58 11.56
CA ASN A 227 -0.71 12.35 10.34
C ASN A 227 -1.94 12.29 9.42
N VAL A 228 -2.58 11.12 9.29
CA VAL A 228 -3.84 10.96 8.55
C VAL A 228 -4.98 11.68 9.27
N ALA A 229 -5.09 11.50 10.59
CA ALA A 229 -6.10 12.15 11.41
C ALA A 229 -5.97 13.68 11.40
N MET A 230 -4.74 14.23 11.40
CA MET A 230 -4.49 15.67 11.31
C MET A 230 -4.95 16.26 9.97
N VAL A 231 -4.68 15.58 8.87
CA VAL A 231 -5.17 15.99 7.54
C VAL A 231 -6.70 16.01 7.55
N ASN A 232 -7.33 14.93 8.02
CA ASN A 232 -8.79 14.85 8.07
C ASN A 232 -9.43 15.88 9.02
N LYS A 233 -8.78 16.23 10.13
CA LYS A 233 -9.26 17.27 11.04
C LYS A 233 -9.39 18.65 10.37
N THR A 234 -8.59 18.95 9.36
CA THR A 234 -8.75 20.20 8.61
C THR A 234 -10.01 20.23 7.76
N TYR A 235 -10.47 19.07 7.28
CA TYR A 235 -11.74 18.95 6.55
C TYR A 235 -12.93 18.82 7.48
N PHE A 236 -12.73 18.12 8.59
CA PHE A 236 -13.76 17.82 9.59
C PHE A 236 -13.38 18.41 10.95
N PRO A 237 -13.51 19.74 11.16
CA PRO A 237 -13.14 20.38 12.43
C PRO A 237 -13.95 19.88 13.63
N VAL A 238 -14.98 19.08 13.38
CA VAL A 238 -15.81 18.44 14.39
C VAL A 238 -15.18 17.21 15.06
N ILE A 239 -14.01 16.76 14.58
CA ILE A 239 -13.31 15.64 15.21
C ILE A 239 -12.20 16.13 16.14
N ASP A 240 -11.99 15.37 17.18
CA ASP A 240 -10.86 15.47 18.11
C ASP A 240 -9.91 14.29 17.93
N ILE A 241 -8.63 14.57 18.01
CA ILE A 241 -7.52 13.61 17.82
C ILE A 241 -6.47 13.75 18.94
N GLY A 242 -6.84 14.35 20.07
CA GLY A 242 -5.89 14.71 21.14
C GLY A 242 -5.42 13.53 21.98
N THR A 243 -6.05 12.36 21.88
CA THR A 243 -5.76 11.20 22.73
C THR A 243 -4.88 10.18 22.00
N ALA A 244 -3.63 10.05 22.45
CA ALA A 244 -2.71 9.07 21.90
C ALA A 244 -3.06 7.64 22.36
N ILE A 245 -3.06 6.68 21.44
CA ILE A 245 -3.28 5.25 21.68
C ILE A 245 -1.95 4.48 21.71
N SER A 246 -0.93 4.97 21.00
CA SER A 246 0.40 4.37 20.97
C SER A 246 1.51 5.40 21.20
N PHE A 247 2.71 4.90 21.50
CA PHE A 247 3.94 5.65 21.34
C PHE A 247 4.24 5.86 19.84
N PRO A 248 5.14 6.82 19.49
CA PRO A 248 5.61 6.98 18.12
C PRO A 248 6.19 5.66 17.57
N GLN A 249 5.81 5.33 16.35
CA GLN A 249 6.20 4.12 15.63
C GLN A 249 6.77 4.48 14.26
N ASN A 250 7.71 3.68 13.79
CA ASN A 250 8.28 3.85 12.47
C ASN A 250 7.30 3.34 11.40
N LEU A 251 7.15 4.13 10.33
CA LEU A 251 6.53 3.74 9.10
C LEU A 251 7.61 3.44 8.06
N ALA A 252 7.54 2.28 7.44
CA ALA A 252 8.49 1.86 6.43
C ALA A 252 7.78 1.14 5.28
N TRP A 253 8.39 1.17 4.12
CA TRP A 253 7.99 0.32 3.01
C TRP A 253 8.43 -1.12 3.25
N ALA A 254 7.85 -2.05 2.50
CA ALA A 254 8.20 -3.46 2.64
C ALA A 254 8.43 -4.12 1.29
N VAL A 255 9.46 -4.96 1.25
CA VAL A 255 9.82 -5.83 0.13
C VAL A 255 9.70 -7.29 0.54
N ARG A 256 9.81 -8.22 -0.41
CA ARG A 256 9.91 -9.65 -0.08
C ARG A 256 11.09 -9.89 0.87
N LYS A 257 11.01 -10.97 1.60
CA LYS A 257 11.99 -11.25 2.67
C LYS A 257 13.38 -11.60 2.14
N ASP A 258 13.43 -12.08 0.94
CA ASP A 258 14.63 -12.47 0.17
C ASP A 258 15.09 -11.42 -0.86
N SER A 259 14.45 -10.25 -0.88
CA SER A 259 14.78 -9.12 -1.74
C SER A 259 15.83 -8.21 -1.11
N ASP A 260 16.98 -8.76 -0.71
CA ASP A 260 18.00 -8.00 0.03
C ASP A 260 18.59 -6.88 -0.81
N GLU A 261 18.88 -7.11 -2.10
CA GLU A 261 19.48 -6.09 -2.97
C GLU A 261 18.54 -4.91 -3.24
N LEU A 262 17.26 -5.19 -3.55
CA LEU A 262 16.25 -4.15 -3.72
C LEU A 262 16.09 -3.33 -2.43
N LYS A 263 16.06 -4.02 -1.28
CA LYS A 263 15.96 -3.37 0.02
C LYS A 263 17.14 -2.46 0.30
N ASP A 264 18.37 -2.95 0.10
CA ASP A 264 19.59 -2.20 0.40
C ASP A 264 19.71 -0.96 -0.50
N GLU A 265 19.32 -1.08 -1.78
CA GLU A 265 19.28 0.05 -2.72
C GLU A 265 18.25 1.11 -2.30
N ILE A 266 17.03 0.68 -1.89
CA ILE A 266 16.01 1.58 -1.35
C ILE A 266 16.47 2.23 -0.04
N ASP A 267 17.11 1.49 0.84
CA ASP A 267 17.60 1.98 2.13
C ASP A 267 18.69 3.05 1.95
N ALA A 268 19.64 2.82 1.06
CA ALA A 268 20.69 3.79 0.71
C ALA A 268 20.05 5.08 0.17
N TRP A 269 19.13 4.93 -0.80
CA TRP A 269 18.42 6.09 -1.35
C TRP A 269 17.61 6.85 -0.29
N LEU A 270 16.84 6.15 0.57
CA LEU A 270 16.03 6.79 1.61
C LEU A 270 16.89 7.59 2.60
N GLN A 271 18.03 7.04 3.02
CA GLN A 271 18.94 7.71 3.96
C GLN A 271 19.48 9.02 3.39
N ASP A 272 19.83 9.04 2.11
CA ASP A 272 20.32 10.24 1.43
C ASP A 272 19.20 11.20 1.05
N PHE A 273 18.11 10.68 0.47
CA PHE A 273 16.98 11.50 0.01
C PHE A 273 16.30 12.27 1.14
N ARG A 274 16.16 11.68 2.33
CA ARG A 274 15.57 12.33 3.51
C ARG A 274 16.35 13.57 4.00
N ARG A 275 17.60 13.72 3.61
CA ARG A 275 18.45 14.88 3.94
C ARG A 275 18.32 16.01 2.93
N THR A 276 17.63 15.78 1.82
CA THR A 276 17.49 16.75 0.73
C THR A 276 16.39 17.78 0.99
N SER A 277 16.55 18.96 0.37
CA SER A 277 15.46 19.95 0.32
C SER A 277 14.22 19.44 -0.41
N ARG A 278 14.41 18.55 -1.38
CA ARG A 278 13.31 17.93 -2.13
C ARG A 278 12.39 17.12 -1.23
N TYR A 279 12.96 16.28 -0.35
CA TYR A 279 12.20 15.57 0.67
C TYR A 279 11.43 16.53 1.58
N ALA A 280 12.10 17.58 2.08
CA ALA A 280 11.46 18.56 2.94
C ALA A 280 10.28 19.26 2.27
N VAL A 281 10.38 19.58 0.98
CA VAL A 281 9.26 20.14 0.18
C VAL A 281 8.11 19.16 0.10
N ILE A 282 8.37 17.88 -0.24
CA ILE A 282 7.33 16.84 -0.32
C ILE A 282 6.66 16.67 1.05
N TYR A 283 7.43 16.48 2.12
CA TYR A 283 6.89 16.27 3.46
C TYR A 283 6.03 17.45 3.92
N ASN A 284 6.53 18.69 3.79
CA ASN A 284 5.81 19.88 4.20
C ASN A 284 4.54 20.09 3.39
N LYS A 285 4.55 19.75 2.11
CA LYS A 285 3.38 19.86 1.24
C LYS A 285 2.19 19.05 1.78
N TYR A 286 2.41 17.83 2.25
CA TYR A 286 1.32 16.94 2.67
C TYR A 286 1.01 16.98 4.16
N PHE A 287 1.97 17.32 5.02
CA PHE A 287 1.79 17.23 6.48
C PHE A 287 1.87 18.55 7.23
N ARG A 288 2.39 19.62 6.63
CA ARG A 288 2.53 20.92 7.29
C ARG A 288 1.87 22.09 6.60
N ASN A 289 1.49 21.95 5.33
CA ASN A 289 0.91 23.05 4.59
C ASN A 289 -0.62 22.94 4.51
N GLN A 290 -1.33 23.70 5.36
CA GLN A 290 -2.80 23.77 5.38
C GLN A 290 -3.43 24.15 4.03
N HIS A 291 -2.73 24.93 3.18
CA HIS A 291 -3.25 25.31 1.86
C HIS A 291 -3.33 24.11 0.89
N THR A 292 -2.35 23.23 0.92
CA THR A 292 -2.37 22.03 0.06
C THR A 292 -3.46 21.06 0.51
N VAL A 293 -3.67 20.98 1.80
CA VAL A 293 -4.76 20.22 2.41
C VAL A 293 -6.13 20.76 1.95
N ASN A 294 -6.32 22.08 1.93
CA ASN A 294 -7.55 22.71 1.46
C ASN A 294 -7.80 22.55 -0.06
N MET A 295 -6.76 22.43 -0.88
CA MET A 295 -6.91 22.15 -2.33
C MET A 295 -7.45 20.75 -2.61
N VAL A 296 -7.09 19.78 -1.78
CA VAL A 296 -7.58 18.39 -1.89
C VAL A 296 -9.05 18.30 -1.47
N SER A 297 -9.51 19.16 -0.53
CA SER A 297 -10.86 19.07 0.03
C SER A 297 -11.99 19.37 -0.95
N SER A 298 -11.76 20.26 -1.92
CA SER A 298 -12.86 20.72 -2.79
C SER A 298 -13.27 19.71 -3.87
N ASP A 299 -12.37 18.77 -4.24
CA ASP A 299 -12.58 17.86 -5.36
C ASP A 299 -12.48 16.36 -4.97
N TYR A 300 -12.13 16.05 -3.71
CA TYR A 300 -12.01 14.67 -3.21
C TYR A 300 -13.31 14.18 -2.54
N TYR A 301 -14.15 15.12 -2.07
CA TYR A 301 -15.45 14.89 -1.46
C TYR A 301 -16.53 15.58 -2.34
#